data_543e116f3af3c98cb62361b8c76dd96c
#
_entry.id   543e116f3af3c98cb62361b8c76dd96c
#
_cell.length_a   1.000
_cell.length_b   1.000
_cell.length_c   1.000
_cell.angle_alpha   90.00
_cell.angle_beta   90.00
_cell.angle_gamma   90.00
#
_symmetry.space_group_name_H-M   'P 1'
#
loop_
_entity.id
_entity.type
_entity.pdbx_description
1 polymer ?
#
loop_
_entity_poly.entity_id
_entity_poly.type
_entity_poly.pdbx_seq_one_letter_code
_entity_poly.pdbx_strand_id
1 'polypeptide(L)'
;MTINVLYTINGKYKNLMLASCISMLINNSDKTFNIHIIVSDFTKFDYDFCENVLKDYKNVTWKFYQLEIFDIRKYGIPDWRESQIANARLFFQEYIDLSGIDKLLYLDADTIVAGDLTTLINYNGILNASLDISLKRRLEKKGLSQYFNSGVLLFDIQKWVSEDLEKQIVDFCFLHDISRFRLPDQDVLNYGLTEYINKLPFRYNINPYAFLGKTTKFYFKEGKRTMSYKDITSDIENPIIYHLYGFSKVKPWTVNKTNPLNNVFDEYIKLVDKSFKKEELKGLWKLLAEYEILMYAALIIPDYLPEELVYKIKEQLNLLKKAPKSNWL
;
A
#
# COMPACT_ATOMS: atom_id res chain seq x y z
N MET A 1 -12.50 -10.48 20.23
CA MET A 1 -12.15 -10.97 18.86
C MET A 1 -10.67 -10.70 18.67
N THR A 2 -9.90 -11.72 18.27
CA THR A 2 -8.47 -11.55 17.95
C THR A 2 -8.30 -11.38 16.44
N ILE A 3 -7.51 -10.38 16.03
CA ILE A 3 -7.19 -10.09 14.63
C ILE A 3 -5.70 -10.34 14.41
N ASN A 4 -5.36 -11.19 13.44
CA ASN A 4 -3.98 -11.39 13.02
C ASN A 4 -3.63 -10.39 11.91
N VAL A 5 -2.53 -9.67 12.10
CA VAL A 5 -2.10 -8.59 11.19
C VAL A 5 -0.68 -8.84 10.73
N LEU A 6 -0.41 -8.62 9.44
CA LEU A 6 0.90 -8.74 8.84
C LEU A 6 1.39 -7.37 8.35
N TYR A 7 2.63 -7.04 8.68
CA TYR A 7 3.42 -5.99 8.05
C TYR A 7 4.69 -6.56 7.42
N THR A 8 5.13 -5.96 6.32
CA THR A 8 6.44 -6.24 5.71
C THR A 8 7.19 -4.93 5.54
N ILE A 9 8.28 -4.73 6.27
CA ILE A 9 8.96 -3.43 6.36
C ILE A 9 10.49 -3.56 6.39
N ASN A 10 11.17 -2.49 5.96
CA ASN A 10 12.57 -2.26 6.29
C ASN A 10 12.71 -1.20 7.39
N GLY A 11 13.92 -1.00 7.91
CA GLY A 11 14.17 -0.09 9.03
C GLY A 11 13.72 1.35 8.80
N LYS A 12 13.67 1.83 7.55
CA LYS A 12 13.23 3.19 7.20
C LYS A 12 11.73 3.41 7.44
N TYR A 13 10.93 2.36 7.37
CA TYR A 13 9.47 2.43 7.49
C TYR A 13 8.94 2.11 8.89
N LYS A 14 9.82 1.84 9.87
CA LYS A 14 9.39 1.46 11.23
C LYS A 14 8.45 2.47 11.89
N ASN A 15 8.75 3.77 11.79
CA ASN A 15 7.90 4.81 12.40
C ASN A 15 6.52 4.88 11.74
N LEU A 16 6.44 4.69 10.41
CA LEU A 16 5.18 4.64 9.69
C LEU A 16 4.36 3.42 10.12
N MET A 17 4.99 2.24 10.16
CA MET A 17 4.35 1.01 10.62
C MET A 17 3.83 1.14 12.05
N LEU A 18 4.62 1.74 12.96
CA LEU A 18 4.18 1.98 14.33
C LEU A 18 3.00 2.95 14.41
N ALA A 19 2.96 4.00 13.56
CA ALA A 19 1.81 4.89 13.47
C ALA A 19 0.56 4.14 12.98
N SER A 20 0.72 3.25 11.99
CA SER A 20 -0.33 2.34 11.53
C SER A 20 -0.82 1.42 12.67
N CYS A 21 0.09 0.74 13.38
CA CYS A 21 -0.24 -0.11 14.51
C CYS A 21 -1.01 0.65 15.59
N ILE A 22 -0.48 1.78 16.05
CA ILE A 22 -1.10 2.58 17.12
C ILE A 22 -2.50 3.05 16.71
N SER A 23 -2.67 3.52 15.49
CA SER A 23 -3.98 3.93 14.99
C SER A 23 -5.00 2.77 15.05
N MET A 24 -4.57 1.58 14.66
CA MET A 24 -5.38 0.37 14.73
C MET A 24 -5.74 0.00 16.17
N LEU A 25 -4.76 -0.01 17.08
CA LEU A 25 -4.96 -0.39 18.48
C LEU A 25 -5.90 0.57 19.22
N ILE A 26 -5.79 1.86 18.97
CA ILE A 26 -6.64 2.90 19.59
C ILE A 26 -8.07 2.81 19.06
N ASN A 27 -8.26 2.74 17.75
CA ASN A 27 -9.57 2.76 17.13
C ASN A 27 -10.31 1.41 17.18
N ASN A 28 -9.66 0.37 17.74
CA ASN A 28 -10.22 -0.96 17.95
C ASN A 28 -9.84 -1.50 19.34
N SER A 29 -9.97 -0.68 20.38
CA SER A 29 -9.53 -1.00 21.74
C SER A 29 -10.30 -2.16 22.40
N ASP A 30 -11.46 -2.52 21.86
CA ASP A 30 -12.30 -3.66 22.24
C ASP A 30 -11.83 -5.01 21.64
N LYS A 31 -10.79 -4.98 20.79
CA LYS A 31 -10.22 -6.14 20.09
C LYS A 31 -8.80 -6.42 20.56
N THR A 32 -8.35 -7.63 20.35
CA THR A 32 -6.95 -8.04 20.55
C THR A 32 -6.27 -8.26 19.21
N PHE A 33 -4.96 -8.01 19.14
CA PHE A 33 -4.19 -8.11 17.91
C PHE A 33 -2.96 -8.99 18.09
N ASN A 34 -2.73 -9.88 17.13
CA ASN A 34 -1.46 -10.57 16.95
C ASN A 34 -0.79 -9.99 15.72
N ILE A 35 0.31 -9.29 15.91
CA ILE A 35 1.01 -8.60 14.83
C ILE A 35 2.25 -9.39 14.43
N HIS A 36 2.28 -9.82 13.18
CA HIS A 36 3.41 -10.46 12.52
C HIS A 36 4.16 -9.40 11.69
N ILE A 37 5.45 -9.25 11.93
CA ILE A 37 6.25 -8.21 11.28
C ILE A 37 7.44 -8.87 10.60
N ILE A 38 7.40 -9.01 9.26
CA ILE A 38 8.53 -9.45 8.47
C ILE A 38 9.42 -8.23 8.22
N VAL A 39 10.68 -8.31 8.60
CA VAL A 39 11.60 -7.17 8.57
C VAL A 39 12.85 -7.47 7.76
N SER A 40 13.38 -6.44 7.09
CA SER A 40 14.74 -6.41 6.57
C SER A 40 15.49 -5.20 7.14
N ASP A 41 16.82 -5.31 7.24
CA ASP A 41 17.73 -4.23 7.67
C ASP A 41 17.45 -3.68 9.07
N PHE A 42 16.76 -4.44 9.94
CA PHE A 42 16.54 -4.02 11.33
C PHE A 42 17.82 -4.21 12.13
N THR A 43 18.16 -3.15 12.86
CA THR A 43 19.21 -3.17 13.90
C THR A 43 18.59 -3.48 15.26
N LYS A 44 19.43 -3.82 16.24
CA LYS A 44 18.96 -3.98 17.63
C LYS A 44 18.20 -2.74 18.11
N PHE A 45 18.67 -1.54 17.75
CA PHE A 45 17.97 -0.29 18.10
C PHE A 45 16.54 -0.23 17.52
N ASP A 46 16.32 -0.74 16.31
CA ASP A 46 15.00 -0.73 15.69
C ASP A 46 14.03 -1.67 16.42
N TYR A 47 14.48 -2.85 16.81
CA TYR A 47 13.69 -3.78 17.64
C TYR A 47 13.35 -3.16 18.99
N ASP A 48 14.36 -2.68 19.73
CA ASP A 48 14.19 -2.07 21.05
C ASP A 48 13.21 -0.85 20.98
N PHE A 49 13.30 -0.07 19.92
CA PHE A 49 12.40 1.06 19.68
C PHE A 49 10.95 0.62 19.46
N CYS A 50 10.72 -0.37 18.60
CA CYS A 50 9.37 -0.91 18.37
C CYS A 50 8.76 -1.49 19.65
N GLU A 51 9.53 -2.28 20.40
CA GLU A 51 9.09 -2.86 21.67
C GLU A 51 8.75 -1.77 22.68
N ASN A 52 9.58 -0.73 22.81
CA ASN A 52 9.32 0.37 23.72
C ASN A 52 8.04 1.14 23.39
N VAL A 53 7.69 1.27 22.12
CA VAL A 53 6.45 1.94 21.69
C VAL A 53 5.23 1.05 21.93
N LEU A 54 5.32 -0.24 21.63
CA LEU A 54 4.17 -1.15 21.68
C LEU A 54 3.85 -1.68 23.10
N LYS A 55 4.81 -1.73 24.01
CA LYS A 55 4.65 -2.30 25.37
C LYS A 55 3.55 -1.64 26.23
N ASP A 56 3.20 -0.40 25.92
CA ASP A 56 2.18 0.35 26.67
C ASP A 56 0.74 -0.01 26.23
N TYR A 57 0.60 -0.76 25.13
CA TYR A 57 -0.68 -1.23 24.62
C TYR A 57 -0.94 -2.67 25.10
N LYS A 58 -2.05 -2.87 25.83
CA LYS A 58 -2.37 -4.17 26.45
C LYS A 58 -3.12 -5.14 25.54
N ASN A 59 -3.62 -4.64 24.43
CA ASN A 59 -4.45 -5.39 23.49
C ASN A 59 -3.66 -5.91 22.27
N VAL A 60 -2.33 -6.04 22.39
CA VAL A 60 -1.46 -6.45 21.30
C VAL A 60 -0.38 -7.42 21.75
N THR A 61 -0.11 -8.42 20.93
CA THR A 61 1.12 -9.20 20.89
C THR A 61 1.79 -9.01 19.53
N TRP A 62 3.13 -9.13 19.49
CA TRP A 62 3.86 -8.98 18.23
C TRP A 62 5.01 -9.97 18.14
N LYS A 63 5.36 -10.31 16.88
CA LYS A 63 6.52 -11.15 16.59
C LYS A 63 7.21 -10.65 15.33
N PHE A 64 8.54 -10.56 15.40
CA PHE A 64 9.38 -10.20 14.27
C PHE A 64 9.90 -11.45 13.59
N TYR A 65 9.99 -11.39 12.24
CA TYR A 65 10.55 -12.41 11.39
C TYR A 65 11.58 -11.76 10.47
N GLN A 66 12.81 -12.26 10.49
CA GLN A 66 13.87 -11.72 9.65
C GLN A 66 13.70 -12.24 8.23
N LEU A 67 13.66 -11.33 7.26
CA LEU A 67 13.66 -11.67 5.84
C LEU A 67 15.10 -11.96 5.39
N GLU A 68 15.32 -13.14 4.85
CA GLU A 68 16.53 -13.46 4.10
C GLU A 68 16.31 -13.08 2.62
N ILE A 69 17.11 -12.15 2.12
CA ILE A 69 16.94 -11.57 0.78
C ILE A 69 16.94 -12.63 -0.32
N PHE A 70 17.69 -13.71 -0.16
CA PHE A 70 17.75 -14.82 -1.11
C PHE A 70 16.43 -15.57 -1.25
N ASP A 71 15.60 -15.60 -0.21
CA ASP A 71 14.39 -16.40 -0.19
C ASP A 71 13.36 -15.94 -1.22
N ILE A 72 13.27 -14.63 -1.47
CA ILE A 72 12.32 -14.07 -2.44
C ILE A 72 12.94 -13.85 -3.81
N ARG A 73 14.23 -13.52 -3.89
CA ARG A 73 14.94 -13.35 -5.18
C ARG A 73 14.95 -14.61 -6.03
N LYS A 74 14.89 -15.79 -5.41
CA LYS A 74 14.80 -17.08 -6.11
C LYS A 74 13.59 -17.17 -7.07
N TYR A 75 12.52 -16.40 -6.82
CA TYR A 75 11.31 -16.38 -7.64
C TYR A 75 11.37 -15.38 -8.81
N GLY A 76 12.49 -14.67 -8.99
CA GLY A 76 12.71 -13.74 -10.10
C GLY A 76 11.87 -12.46 -10.04
N ILE A 77 11.17 -12.19 -8.93
CA ILE A 77 10.36 -10.98 -8.76
C ILE A 77 11.29 -9.76 -8.66
N PRO A 78 11.09 -8.72 -9.48
CA PRO A 78 11.91 -7.52 -9.44
C PRO A 78 11.90 -6.81 -8.08
N ASP A 79 12.98 -6.11 -7.76
CA ASP A 79 13.04 -5.25 -6.56
C ASP A 79 12.09 -4.06 -6.70
N TRP A 80 11.32 -3.78 -5.66
CA TRP A 80 10.62 -2.51 -5.53
C TRP A 80 11.52 -1.48 -4.84
N ARG A 81 11.92 -0.43 -5.58
CA ARG A 81 12.81 0.63 -5.05
C ARG A 81 14.06 0.07 -4.35
N GLU A 82 14.71 -0.90 -4.98
CA GLU A 82 15.93 -1.55 -4.48
C GLU A 82 15.71 -2.43 -3.24
N SER A 83 14.45 -2.86 -2.98
CA SER A 83 14.10 -3.71 -1.84
C SER A 83 13.15 -4.82 -2.23
N GLN A 84 13.35 -6.00 -1.65
CA GLN A 84 12.48 -7.18 -1.80
C GLN A 84 11.38 -7.24 -0.73
N ILE A 85 11.46 -6.42 0.30
CA ILE A 85 10.60 -6.55 1.47
C ILE A 85 9.10 -6.44 1.14
N ALA A 86 8.74 -5.63 0.14
CA ALA A 86 7.35 -5.53 -0.32
C ALA A 86 6.82 -6.85 -0.89
N ASN A 87 7.70 -7.64 -1.55
CA ASN A 87 7.34 -8.92 -2.14
C ASN A 87 7.09 -10.00 -1.07
N ALA A 88 7.59 -9.83 0.17
CA ALA A 88 7.40 -10.79 1.26
C ALA A 88 5.93 -11.03 1.62
N ARG A 89 5.02 -10.08 1.32
CA ARG A 89 3.57 -10.26 1.48
C ARG A 89 2.97 -11.39 0.65
N LEU A 90 3.68 -11.82 -0.40
CA LEU A 90 3.27 -12.91 -1.29
C LEU A 90 3.67 -14.29 -0.75
N PHE A 91 4.65 -14.33 0.17
CA PHE A 91 5.33 -15.54 0.66
C PHE A 91 5.33 -15.60 2.18
N PHE A 92 4.29 -15.09 2.82
CA PHE A 92 4.22 -15.02 4.28
C PHE A 92 4.19 -16.41 4.94
N GLN A 93 3.76 -17.46 4.24
CA GLN A 93 3.78 -18.84 4.73
C GLN A 93 5.20 -19.35 5.03
N GLU A 94 6.23 -18.82 4.36
CA GLU A 94 7.62 -19.18 4.63
C GLU A 94 8.10 -18.66 5.99
N TYR A 95 7.42 -17.68 6.59
CA TYR A 95 7.87 -16.98 7.80
C TYR A 95 6.93 -17.19 9.00
N ILE A 96 5.63 -17.32 8.75
CA ILE A 96 4.60 -17.29 9.79
C ILE A 96 4.01 -18.69 9.96
N ASP A 97 4.00 -19.17 11.20
CA ASP A 97 3.18 -20.34 11.54
C ASP A 97 1.70 -19.94 11.45
N LEU A 98 1.01 -20.52 10.49
CA LEU A 98 -0.40 -20.23 10.20
C LEU A 98 -1.39 -21.02 11.07
N SER A 99 -0.90 -21.88 11.97
CA SER A 99 -1.74 -22.70 12.84
C SER A 99 -2.64 -21.83 13.73
N GLY A 100 -3.95 -22.02 13.59
CA GLY A 100 -4.95 -21.23 14.34
C GLY A 100 -5.21 -19.82 13.80
N ILE A 101 -4.71 -19.50 12.64
CA ILE A 101 -5.02 -18.25 11.93
C ILE A 101 -6.08 -18.51 10.85
N ASP A 102 -7.31 -18.03 11.05
CA ASP A 102 -8.38 -18.14 10.06
C ASP A 102 -8.27 -17.02 9.00
N LYS A 103 -8.03 -15.80 9.45
CA LYS A 103 -7.90 -14.58 8.62
C LYS A 103 -6.60 -13.84 8.95
N LEU A 104 -5.92 -13.37 7.93
CA LEU A 104 -4.72 -12.54 8.06
C LEU A 104 -4.95 -11.22 7.33
N LEU A 105 -4.91 -10.10 8.07
CA LEU A 105 -5.00 -8.76 7.51
C LEU A 105 -3.58 -8.23 7.22
N TYR A 106 -3.24 -8.07 5.96
CA TYR A 106 -2.01 -7.38 5.57
C TYR A 106 -2.25 -5.87 5.46
N LEU A 107 -1.36 -5.09 6.02
CA LEU A 107 -1.34 -3.62 5.93
C LEU A 107 0.03 -3.12 5.48
N ASP A 108 0.05 -2.22 4.50
CA ASP A 108 1.26 -1.43 4.21
C ASP A 108 1.60 -0.52 5.41
N ALA A 109 2.89 -0.28 5.62
CA ALA A 109 3.38 0.56 6.70
C ALA A 109 2.82 2.00 6.67
N ASP A 110 2.46 2.50 5.49
CA ASP A 110 1.91 3.82 5.27
C ASP A 110 0.37 3.83 5.24
N THR A 111 -0.25 2.99 6.08
CA THR A 111 -1.70 3.01 6.33
C THR A 111 -2.01 3.65 7.69
N ILE A 112 -3.24 4.16 7.86
CA ILE A 112 -3.79 4.61 9.15
C ILE A 112 -5.19 4.00 9.27
N VAL A 113 -5.39 3.21 10.32
CA VAL A 113 -6.69 2.61 10.63
C VAL A 113 -7.49 3.58 11.49
N ALA A 114 -8.50 4.22 10.90
CA ALA A 114 -9.31 5.25 11.55
C ALA A 114 -10.70 4.76 12.01
N GLY A 115 -11.09 3.54 11.64
CA GLY A 115 -12.40 2.99 11.98
C GLY A 115 -12.36 1.54 12.43
N ASP A 116 -13.55 1.01 12.71
CA ASP A 116 -13.76 -0.35 13.20
C ASP A 116 -13.49 -1.40 12.11
N LEU A 117 -12.66 -2.41 12.43
CA LEU A 117 -12.25 -3.48 11.52
C LEU A 117 -13.21 -4.68 11.52
N THR A 118 -14.23 -4.73 12.37
CA THR A 118 -15.13 -5.89 12.52
C THR A 118 -15.73 -6.32 11.18
N THR A 119 -16.26 -5.37 10.42
CA THR A 119 -16.87 -5.70 9.13
C THR A 119 -15.82 -6.18 8.12
N LEU A 120 -14.62 -5.57 8.09
CA LEU A 120 -13.55 -5.98 7.19
C LEU A 120 -13.15 -7.44 7.42
N ILE A 121 -12.91 -7.84 8.67
CA ILE A 121 -12.47 -9.20 9.00
C ILE A 121 -13.50 -10.26 8.63
N ASN A 122 -14.78 -9.90 8.59
CA ASN A 122 -15.87 -10.81 8.23
C ASN A 122 -16.10 -10.95 6.71
N TYR A 123 -15.31 -10.27 5.85
CA TYR A 123 -15.44 -10.48 4.41
C TYR A 123 -15.09 -11.91 4.01
N ASN A 124 -15.94 -12.47 3.14
CA ASN A 124 -15.77 -13.81 2.58
C ASN A 124 -15.10 -13.70 1.21
N GLY A 125 -14.03 -14.43 1.03
CA GLY A 125 -13.24 -14.46 -0.19
C GLY A 125 -11.85 -14.97 0.14
N ILE A 126 -11.16 -15.60 -0.82
CA ILE A 126 -9.83 -16.15 -0.58
C ILE A 126 -8.84 -15.02 -0.33
N LEU A 127 -8.87 -14.03 -1.22
CA LEU A 127 -8.11 -12.78 -1.12
C LEU A 127 -9.07 -11.63 -1.36
N ASN A 128 -9.05 -10.64 -0.47
CA ASN A 128 -9.92 -9.47 -0.59
C ASN A 128 -9.06 -8.21 -0.66
N ALA A 129 -9.32 -7.34 -1.66
CA ALA A 129 -8.56 -6.11 -1.89
C ALA A 129 -9.45 -5.01 -2.49
N SER A 130 -9.08 -3.75 -2.27
CA SER A 130 -9.74 -2.61 -2.93
C SER A 130 -9.12 -2.32 -4.29
N LEU A 131 -9.93 -1.85 -5.24
CA LEU A 131 -9.42 -1.44 -6.55
C LEU A 131 -8.38 -0.31 -6.41
N ASP A 132 -7.32 -0.41 -7.18
CA ASP A 132 -6.39 0.70 -7.38
C ASP A 132 -7.02 1.73 -8.33
N ILE A 133 -6.71 3.01 -8.11
CA ILE A 133 -7.17 4.11 -8.95
C ILE A 133 -6.31 4.19 -10.20
N SER A 134 -6.65 3.42 -11.19
CA SER A 134 -5.95 3.38 -12.47
C SER A 134 -6.78 3.95 -13.61
N LEU A 135 -6.13 4.39 -14.67
CA LEU A 135 -6.80 4.77 -15.91
C LEU A 135 -7.24 3.51 -16.65
N LYS A 136 -8.53 3.38 -16.99
CA LYS A 136 -9.09 2.22 -17.71
C LYS A 136 -8.28 1.89 -18.98
N ARG A 137 -7.96 2.89 -19.80
CA ARG A 137 -7.16 2.69 -21.02
C ARG A 137 -5.80 2.02 -20.80
N ARG A 138 -5.20 2.19 -19.60
CA ARG A 138 -3.92 1.54 -19.25
C ARG A 138 -4.13 0.07 -18.92
N LEU A 139 -5.24 -0.25 -18.25
CA LEU A 139 -5.57 -1.63 -17.93
C LEU A 139 -5.96 -2.42 -19.17
N GLU A 140 -6.75 -1.82 -20.06
CA GLU A 140 -7.14 -2.43 -21.35
C GLU A 140 -5.92 -2.80 -22.20
N LYS A 141 -4.92 -1.88 -22.28
CA LYS A 141 -3.64 -2.17 -22.94
C LYS A 141 -2.86 -3.32 -22.29
N LYS A 142 -3.10 -3.59 -21.02
CA LYS A 142 -2.48 -4.68 -20.25
C LYS A 142 -3.33 -5.95 -20.24
N GLY A 143 -4.49 -5.96 -20.90
CA GLY A 143 -5.43 -7.09 -20.91
C GLY A 143 -6.16 -7.30 -19.58
N LEU A 144 -6.21 -6.28 -18.69
CA LEU A 144 -6.88 -6.35 -17.41
C LEU A 144 -8.17 -5.54 -17.40
N SER A 145 -9.26 -6.12 -16.86
CA SER A 145 -10.52 -5.42 -16.61
C SER A 145 -10.54 -4.69 -15.26
N GLN A 146 -9.85 -5.23 -14.26
CA GLN A 146 -9.72 -4.70 -12.91
C GLN A 146 -8.26 -4.74 -12.47
N TYR A 147 -7.92 -3.93 -11.48
CA TYR A 147 -6.59 -3.90 -10.89
C TYR A 147 -6.71 -3.46 -9.43
N PHE A 148 -6.21 -4.30 -8.54
CA PHE A 148 -6.35 -4.13 -7.09
C PHE A 148 -5.06 -3.57 -6.50
N ASN A 149 -5.20 -2.75 -5.47
CA ASN A 149 -4.07 -2.26 -4.70
C ASN A 149 -3.64 -3.30 -3.66
N SER A 150 -2.34 -3.51 -3.51
CA SER A 150 -1.76 -4.51 -2.62
C SER A 150 -1.49 -4.03 -1.19
N GLY A 151 -1.84 -2.78 -0.86
CA GLY A 151 -1.48 -2.22 0.46
C GLY A 151 -2.44 -2.53 1.59
N VAL A 152 -3.64 -3.03 1.29
CA VAL A 152 -4.60 -3.60 2.25
C VAL A 152 -5.17 -4.87 1.66
N LEU A 153 -4.82 -6.02 2.25
CA LEU A 153 -5.23 -7.35 1.79
C LEU A 153 -5.80 -8.13 2.97
N LEU A 154 -6.94 -8.78 2.77
CA LEU A 154 -7.46 -9.74 3.75
C LEU A 154 -7.42 -11.13 3.13
N PHE A 155 -6.64 -12.01 3.74
CA PHE A 155 -6.48 -13.41 3.35
C PHE A 155 -7.40 -14.30 4.19
N ASP A 156 -8.10 -15.23 3.54
CA ASP A 156 -8.68 -16.41 4.16
C ASP A 156 -7.63 -17.51 4.15
N ILE A 157 -7.02 -17.79 5.28
CA ILE A 157 -5.83 -18.64 5.35
C ILE A 157 -6.15 -20.09 5.00
N GLN A 158 -7.30 -20.61 5.44
CA GLN A 158 -7.68 -21.98 5.11
C GLN A 158 -7.83 -22.17 3.59
N LYS A 159 -8.50 -21.23 2.92
CA LYS A 159 -8.66 -21.28 1.45
C LYS A 159 -7.37 -21.00 0.72
N TRP A 160 -6.56 -20.03 1.21
CA TRP A 160 -5.24 -19.73 0.64
C TRP A 160 -4.34 -20.96 0.59
N VAL A 161 -4.30 -21.72 1.68
CA VAL A 161 -3.51 -22.96 1.78
C VAL A 161 -4.13 -24.09 0.95
N SER A 162 -5.46 -24.29 1.03
CA SER A 162 -6.12 -25.40 0.31
C SER A 162 -6.07 -25.26 -1.21
N GLU A 163 -6.06 -24.02 -1.73
CA GLU A 163 -5.91 -23.72 -3.16
C GLU A 163 -4.42 -23.60 -3.58
N ASP A 164 -3.49 -23.77 -2.64
CA ASP A 164 -2.04 -23.68 -2.87
C ASP A 164 -1.63 -22.38 -3.62
N LEU A 165 -2.17 -21.23 -3.18
CA LEU A 165 -2.04 -19.98 -3.91
C LEU A 165 -0.61 -19.44 -3.94
N GLU A 166 0.21 -19.72 -2.93
CA GLU A 166 1.63 -19.35 -2.94
C GLU A 166 2.37 -20.09 -4.06
N LYS A 167 2.08 -21.39 -4.24
CA LYS A 167 2.64 -22.15 -5.36
C LYS A 167 2.15 -21.60 -6.71
N GLN A 168 0.89 -21.20 -6.84
CA GLN A 168 0.39 -20.58 -8.07
C GLN A 168 1.12 -19.26 -8.39
N ILE A 169 1.44 -18.45 -7.37
CA ILE A 169 2.30 -17.26 -7.52
C ILE A 169 3.69 -17.65 -8.03
N VAL A 170 4.30 -18.67 -7.44
CA VAL A 170 5.62 -19.17 -7.86
C VAL A 170 5.58 -19.64 -9.31
N ASP A 171 4.62 -20.49 -9.65
CA ASP A 171 4.43 -21.01 -11.01
C ASP A 171 4.23 -19.87 -12.01
N PHE A 172 3.41 -18.87 -11.66
CA PHE A 172 3.20 -17.68 -12.48
C PHE A 172 4.51 -16.92 -12.73
N CYS A 173 5.33 -16.71 -11.69
CA CYS A 173 6.61 -16.01 -11.79
C CYS A 173 7.61 -16.74 -12.71
N PHE A 174 7.60 -18.08 -12.73
CA PHE A 174 8.49 -18.86 -13.61
C PHE A 174 7.97 -18.98 -15.04
N LEU A 175 6.66 -18.96 -15.24
CA LEU A 175 6.05 -19.13 -16.56
C LEU A 175 5.94 -17.84 -17.37
N HIS A 176 6.10 -16.68 -16.74
CA HIS A 176 5.90 -15.38 -17.38
C HIS A 176 7.12 -14.46 -17.24
N ASP A 177 7.33 -13.57 -18.21
CA ASP A 177 8.33 -12.50 -18.11
C ASP A 177 7.83 -11.38 -17.19
N ILE A 178 8.17 -11.47 -15.90
CA ILE A 178 7.83 -10.51 -14.87
C ILE A 178 8.88 -9.40 -14.70
N SER A 179 9.98 -9.42 -15.45
CA SER A 179 11.09 -8.45 -15.35
C SER A 179 10.66 -7.01 -15.58
N ARG A 180 9.54 -6.81 -16.27
CA ARG A 180 8.97 -5.49 -16.61
C ARG A 180 7.90 -4.99 -15.65
N PHE A 181 7.59 -5.74 -14.62
CA PHE A 181 6.61 -5.32 -13.61
C PHE A 181 7.09 -4.08 -12.86
N ARG A 182 6.23 -3.07 -12.76
CA ARG A 182 6.57 -1.78 -12.13
C ARG A 182 6.19 -1.71 -10.67
N LEU A 183 5.15 -2.45 -10.31
CA LEU A 183 4.69 -2.68 -8.94
C LEU A 183 4.73 -4.20 -8.73
N PRO A 184 5.93 -4.78 -8.50
CA PRO A 184 6.15 -6.21 -8.69
C PRO A 184 5.20 -7.09 -7.90
N ASP A 185 5.06 -6.86 -6.60
CA ASP A 185 4.11 -7.56 -5.73
C ASP A 185 2.66 -7.38 -6.17
N GLN A 186 2.26 -6.14 -6.47
CA GLN A 186 0.91 -5.81 -6.90
C GLN A 186 0.61 -6.35 -8.30
N ASP A 187 1.57 -6.25 -9.23
CA ASP A 187 1.42 -6.81 -10.58
C ASP A 187 1.30 -8.35 -10.52
N VAL A 188 2.14 -9.04 -9.70
CA VAL A 188 2.06 -10.49 -9.53
C VAL A 188 0.69 -10.92 -8.99
N LEU A 189 0.17 -10.25 -7.96
CA LEU A 189 -1.17 -10.53 -7.44
C LEU A 189 -2.24 -10.36 -8.51
N ASN A 190 -2.20 -9.26 -9.25
CA ASN A 190 -3.24 -8.93 -10.22
C ASN A 190 -3.23 -9.79 -11.47
N TYR A 191 -2.06 -10.26 -11.92
CA TYR A 191 -1.95 -11.15 -13.09
C TYR A 191 -2.02 -12.62 -12.70
N GLY A 192 -1.42 -12.99 -11.58
CA GLY A 192 -1.33 -14.39 -11.15
C GLY A 192 -2.58 -14.89 -10.44
N LEU A 193 -3.27 -14.01 -9.69
CA LEU A 193 -4.38 -14.42 -8.83
C LEU A 193 -5.69 -13.64 -9.08
N THR A 194 -5.87 -13.05 -10.27
CA THR A 194 -7.02 -12.18 -10.56
C THR A 194 -8.38 -12.83 -10.25
N GLU A 195 -8.51 -14.14 -10.44
CA GLU A 195 -9.76 -14.90 -10.24
C GLU A 195 -10.09 -15.13 -8.77
N TYR A 196 -9.08 -15.03 -7.89
CA TYR A 196 -9.21 -15.24 -6.45
C TYR A 196 -9.44 -13.94 -5.67
N ILE A 197 -9.29 -12.77 -6.33
CA ILE A 197 -9.39 -11.47 -5.67
C ILE A 197 -10.85 -10.99 -5.63
N ASN A 198 -11.40 -10.87 -4.44
CA ASN A 198 -12.70 -10.29 -4.19
C ASN A 198 -12.56 -8.79 -3.88
N LYS A 199 -13.47 -8.00 -4.45
CA LYS A 199 -13.46 -6.55 -4.32
C LYS A 199 -13.93 -6.11 -2.93
N LEU A 200 -13.08 -5.37 -2.21
CA LEU A 200 -13.46 -4.59 -1.03
C LEU A 200 -13.97 -3.19 -1.41
N PRO A 201 -14.88 -2.60 -0.61
CA PRO A 201 -15.21 -1.19 -0.67
C PRO A 201 -13.97 -0.30 -0.53
N PHE A 202 -14.00 0.87 -1.16
CA PHE A 202 -12.88 1.81 -1.18
C PHE A 202 -12.52 2.36 0.22
N ARG A 203 -13.49 2.38 1.15
CA ARG A 203 -13.30 2.81 2.55
C ARG A 203 -12.20 2.05 3.31
N TYR A 204 -11.81 0.87 2.82
CA TYR A 204 -10.74 0.07 3.41
C TYR A 204 -9.36 0.35 2.81
N ASN A 205 -9.27 1.24 1.80
CA ASN A 205 -8.00 1.60 1.19
C ASN A 205 -8.09 2.99 0.55
N ILE A 206 -8.49 3.99 1.35
CA ILE A 206 -8.70 5.36 0.88
C ILE A 206 -7.36 6.09 0.80
N ASN A 207 -7.05 6.61 -0.36
CA ASN A 207 -5.83 7.35 -0.63
C ASN A 207 -6.08 8.87 -0.77
N PRO A 208 -5.02 9.70 -0.79
CA PRO A 208 -5.14 11.17 -0.84
C PRO A 208 -5.96 11.72 -2.01
N TYR A 209 -6.05 10.99 -3.12
CA TYR A 209 -6.82 11.47 -4.29
C TYR A 209 -8.32 11.59 -4.02
N ALA A 210 -8.82 10.91 -3.00
CA ALA A 210 -10.21 11.01 -2.57
C ALA A 210 -10.54 12.39 -1.97
N PHE A 211 -9.55 13.14 -1.51
CA PHE A 211 -9.70 14.38 -0.76
C PHE A 211 -9.11 15.61 -1.47
N LEU A 212 -9.10 15.63 -2.79
CA LEU A 212 -8.64 16.77 -3.59
C LEU A 212 -9.63 17.93 -3.62
N GLY A 213 -10.51 18.03 -2.65
CA GLY A 213 -11.53 19.07 -2.57
C GLY A 213 -12.42 19.12 -3.82
N LYS A 214 -12.57 20.32 -4.42
CA LYS A 214 -13.39 20.49 -5.63
C LYS A 214 -12.90 19.70 -6.84
N THR A 215 -11.63 19.29 -6.86
CA THR A 215 -11.01 18.56 -7.99
C THR A 215 -11.19 17.05 -7.90
N THR A 216 -11.64 16.50 -6.75
CA THR A 216 -11.87 15.05 -6.57
C THR A 216 -12.76 14.49 -7.67
N LYS A 217 -13.89 15.16 -7.98
CA LYS A 217 -14.83 14.74 -9.03
C LYS A 217 -14.19 14.66 -10.41
N PHE A 218 -13.29 15.59 -10.73
CA PHE A 218 -12.54 15.57 -12.00
C PHE A 218 -11.53 14.43 -12.04
N TYR A 219 -10.86 14.18 -10.92
CA TYR A 219 -9.88 13.10 -10.82
C TYR A 219 -10.54 11.72 -11.01
N PHE A 220 -11.73 11.51 -10.43
CA PHE A 220 -12.52 10.27 -10.55
C PHE A 220 -13.56 10.33 -11.68
N LYS A 221 -13.33 11.09 -12.73
CA LYS A 221 -14.27 11.24 -13.85
C LYS A 221 -14.69 9.88 -14.39
N GLU A 222 -16.00 9.69 -14.49
CA GLU A 222 -16.61 8.46 -14.99
C GLU A 222 -16.07 8.05 -16.38
N GLY A 223 -15.87 6.76 -16.57
CA GLY A 223 -15.34 6.19 -17.80
C GLY A 223 -13.83 6.29 -18.00
N LYS A 224 -13.12 7.09 -17.21
CA LYS A 224 -11.66 7.24 -17.32
C LYS A 224 -10.85 6.40 -16.34
N ARG A 225 -11.40 6.14 -15.14
CA ARG A 225 -10.72 5.40 -14.07
C ARG A 225 -11.49 4.13 -13.71
N THR A 226 -10.82 3.25 -12.98
CA THR A 226 -11.40 1.99 -12.46
C THR A 226 -12.57 2.24 -11.52
N MET A 227 -12.56 3.38 -10.82
CA MET A 227 -13.65 3.83 -9.96
C MET A 227 -14.13 5.21 -10.41
N SER A 228 -15.44 5.47 -10.34
CA SER A 228 -16.00 6.79 -10.55
C SER A 228 -16.19 7.53 -9.22
N TYR A 229 -16.40 8.85 -9.29
CA TYR A 229 -16.73 9.63 -8.09
C TYR A 229 -17.99 9.13 -7.39
N LYS A 230 -18.99 8.70 -8.18
CA LYS A 230 -20.24 8.12 -7.65
C LYS A 230 -19.99 6.84 -6.85
N ASP A 231 -19.08 5.98 -7.31
CA ASP A 231 -18.77 4.70 -6.67
C ASP A 231 -18.12 4.87 -5.29
N ILE A 232 -17.38 5.98 -5.10
CA ILE A 232 -16.57 6.20 -3.88
C ILE A 232 -17.21 7.20 -2.89
N THR A 233 -18.30 7.88 -3.25
CA THR A 233 -18.85 9.00 -2.46
C THR A 233 -19.19 8.57 -1.04
N SER A 234 -19.90 7.45 -0.87
CA SER A 234 -20.27 6.94 0.46
C SER A 234 -19.08 6.45 1.28
N ASP A 235 -18.04 5.96 0.60
CA ASP A 235 -16.85 5.43 1.25
C ASP A 235 -15.92 6.55 1.76
N ILE A 236 -15.90 7.69 1.06
CA ILE A 236 -15.15 8.90 1.48
C ILE A 236 -15.73 9.50 2.77
N GLU A 237 -17.05 9.42 2.95
CA GLU A 237 -17.73 9.96 4.14
C GLU A 237 -17.45 9.14 5.41
N ASN A 238 -17.14 7.84 5.25
CA ASN A 238 -16.91 6.92 6.35
C ASN A 238 -15.64 6.08 6.11
N PRO A 239 -14.47 6.69 6.12
CA PRO A 239 -13.20 6.00 5.90
C PRO A 239 -12.86 5.08 7.07
N ILE A 240 -12.40 3.87 6.78
CA ILE A 240 -11.93 2.90 7.78
C ILE A 240 -10.42 2.82 7.77
N ILE A 241 -9.79 2.72 6.57
CA ILE A 241 -8.33 2.69 6.43
C ILE A 241 -7.92 3.73 5.40
N TYR A 242 -7.10 4.67 5.84
CA TYR A 242 -6.37 5.56 4.95
C TYR A 242 -5.08 4.91 4.51
N HIS A 243 -4.76 4.98 3.24
CA HIS A 243 -3.49 4.55 2.68
C HIS A 243 -2.78 5.77 2.10
N LEU A 244 -1.68 6.17 2.71
CA LEU A 244 -0.99 7.44 2.48
C LEU A 244 -0.14 7.45 1.20
N TYR A 245 -0.30 6.44 0.33
CA TYR A 245 0.37 6.38 -0.97
C TYR A 245 -0.17 7.45 -1.94
N GLY A 246 0.45 7.58 -3.10
CA GLY A 246 0.04 8.59 -4.09
C GLY A 246 0.84 9.89 -3.95
N PHE A 247 0.43 10.95 -4.64
CA PHE A 247 1.11 12.27 -4.68
C PHE A 247 2.62 12.22 -4.88
N SER A 248 3.10 11.14 -5.50
CA SER A 248 4.52 10.91 -5.78
C SER A 248 5.42 11.10 -4.55
N LYS A 249 6.23 12.18 -4.47
CA LYS A 249 7.11 12.47 -3.34
C LYS A 249 6.45 13.35 -2.26
N VAL A 250 5.31 13.97 -2.54
CA VAL A 250 4.61 14.83 -1.58
C VAL A 250 3.77 13.97 -0.64
N LYS A 251 4.44 13.36 0.33
CA LYS A 251 3.88 12.44 1.31
C LYS A 251 3.56 13.15 2.62
N PRO A 252 2.65 12.63 3.47
CA PRO A 252 2.38 13.25 4.76
C PRO A 252 3.61 13.38 5.66
N TRP A 253 4.62 12.51 5.50
CA TRP A 253 5.90 12.58 6.23
C TRP A 253 6.96 13.46 5.57
N THR A 254 6.59 14.25 4.55
CA THR A 254 7.42 15.31 3.99
C THR A 254 6.88 16.68 4.39
N VAL A 255 7.73 17.70 4.35
CA VAL A 255 7.30 19.08 4.60
C VAL A 255 6.46 19.54 3.41
N ASN A 256 5.14 19.63 3.61
CA ASN A 256 4.20 20.04 2.58
C ASN A 256 2.90 20.59 3.19
N LYS A 257 2.17 21.39 2.37
CA LYS A 257 0.85 21.94 2.70
C LYS A 257 -0.28 21.34 1.87
N THR A 258 0.06 20.53 0.87
CA THR A 258 -0.86 20.15 -0.20
C THR A 258 -1.39 18.71 -0.07
N ASN A 259 -0.77 17.85 0.74
CA ASN A 259 -1.30 16.50 0.94
C ASN A 259 -2.50 16.55 1.90
N PRO A 260 -3.70 16.13 1.47
CA PRO A 260 -4.91 16.23 2.29
C PRO A 260 -4.90 15.33 3.54
N LEU A 261 -4.00 14.35 3.62
CA LEU A 261 -3.90 13.42 4.76
C LEU A 261 -2.79 13.79 5.75
N ASN A 262 -2.23 15.01 5.66
CA ASN A 262 -1.21 15.48 6.60
C ASN A 262 -1.68 15.38 8.06
N ASN A 263 -2.87 15.89 8.37
CA ASN A 263 -3.39 15.92 9.73
C ASN A 263 -3.65 14.50 10.28
N VAL A 264 -4.17 13.62 9.44
CA VAL A 264 -4.40 12.21 9.80
C VAL A 264 -3.08 11.52 10.18
N PHE A 265 -2.03 11.75 9.39
CA PHE A 265 -0.70 11.22 9.70
C PHE A 265 -0.09 11.86 10.97
N ASP A 266 -0.18 13.18 11.10
CA ASP A 266 0.44 13.95 12.18
C ASP A 266 -0.15 13.60 13.57
N GLU A 267 -1.40 13.16 13.61
CA GLU A 267 -2.05 12.68 14.83
C GLU A 267 -1.33 11.45 15.41
N TYR A 268 -1.08 10.44 14.57
CA TYR A 268 -0.54 9.16 15.04
C TYR A 268 0.99 9.13 15.10
N ILE A 269 1.68 9.81 14.19
CA ILE A 269 3.16 9.81 14.22
C ILE A 269 3.72 10.46 15.49
N LYS A 270 3.02 11.43 16.06
CA LYS A 270 3.41 12.07 17.34
C LYS A 270 3.28 11.13 18.53
N LEU A 271 2.42 10.11 18.45
CA LEU A 271 2.31 9.08 19.49
C LEU A 271 3.49 8.08 19.42
N VAL A 272 4.07 7.91 18.24
CA VAL A 272 5.29 7.09 18.03
C VAL A 272 6.54 7.84 18.47
N ASP A 273 6.70 9.05 17.96
CA ASP A 273 7.89 9.89 18.20
C ASP A 273 7.50 11.37 18.19
N LYS A 274 7.48 11.98 19.38
CA LYS A 274 7.18 13.41 19.55
C LYS A 274 8.19 14.33 18.86
N SER A 275 9.40 13.81 18.60
CA SER A 275 10.49 14.53 17.92
C SER A 275 10.55 14.28 16.43
N PHE A 276 9.61 13.52 15.87
CA PHE A 276 9.58 13.18 14.44
C PHE A 276 9.68 14.41 13.55
N LYS A 277 10.65 14.41 12.65
CA LYS A 277 10.86 15.49 11.68
C LYS A 277 10.49 15.03 10.30
N LYS A 278 9.65 15.81 9.63
CA LYS A 278 9.29 15.57 8.23
C LYS A 278 10.48 15.81 7.32
N GLU A 279 10.56 15.03 6.25
CA GLU A 279 11.61 15.14 5.24
C GLU A 279 11.46 16.40 4.39
N GLU A 280 12.56 17.12 4.14
CA GLU A 280 12.57 18.29 3.26
C GLU A 280 12.54 17.90 1.78
N LEU A 281 11.64 18.51 1.03
CA LEU A 281 11.56 18.36 -0.43
C LEU A 281 12.43 19.37 -1.15
N LYS A 282 12.94 19.01 -2.34
CA LYS A 282 13.82 19.84 -3.17
C LYS A 282 13.24 20.05 -4.58
N GLY A 283 13.67 21.13 -5.22
CA GLY A 283 13.33 21.46 -6.62
C GLY A 283 11.82 21.52 -6.86
N LEU A 284 11.35 20.96 -7.97
CA LEU A 284 9.94 20.95 -8.35
C LEU A 284 9.03 20.39 -7.26
N TRP A 285 9.48 19.38 -6.52
CA TRP A 285 8.67 18.78 -5.46
C TRP A 285 8.40 19.73 -4.31
N LYS A 286 9.32 20.64 -4.00
CA LYS A 286 9.09 21.71 -3.01
C LYS A 286 7.99 22.66 -3.50
N LEU A 287 8.00 23.06 -4.79
CA LEU A 287 6.94 23.89 -5.35
C LEU A 287 5.57 23.20 -5.32
N LEU A 288 5.49 21.93 -5.71
CA LEU A 288 4.26 21.16 -5.65
C LEU A 288 3.74 20.97 -4.22
N ALA A 289 4.65 20.90 -3.25
CA ALA A 289 4.32 20.79 -1.83
C ALA A 289 3.74 22.07 -1.22
N GLU A 290 4.06 23.22 -1.80
CA GLU A 290 3.62 24.55 -1.33
C GLU A 290 2.33 25.02 -2.00
N TYR A 291 2.14 24.72 -3.30
CA TYR A 291 1.07 25.27 -4.12
C TYR A 291 0.09 24.20 -4.59
N GLU A 292 -1.10 24.19 -3.99
CA GLU A 292 -2.16 23.24 -4.26
C GLU A 292 -2.56 23.18 -5.75
N ILE A 293 -2.66 24.34 -6.39
CA ILE A 293 -3.03 24.43 -7.82
C ILE A 293 -2.01 23.72 -8.72
N LEU A 294 -0.70 23.85 -8.41
CA LEU A 294 0.35 23.19 -9.18
C LEU A 294 0.32 21.66 -8.94
N MET A 295 0.06 21.25 -7.70
CA MET A 295 -0.08 19.85 -7.38
C MET A 295 -1.27 19.23 -8.13
N TYR A 296 -2.43 19.88 -8.12
CA TYR A 296 -3.62 19.38 -8.81
C TYR A 296 -3.43 19.35 -10.33
N ALA A 297 -2.79 20.37 -10.89
CA ALA A 297 -2.42 20.37 -12.31
C ALA A 297 -1.50 19.17 -12.64
N ALA A 298 -0.47 18.93 -11.84
CA ALA A 298 0.43 17.79 -12.02
C ALA A 298 -0.25 16.42 -11.93
N LEU A 299 -1.35 16.32 -11.18
CA LEU A 299 -2.13 15.08 -11.04
C LEU A 299 -3.12 14.86 -12.21
N ILE A 300 -3.74 15.93 -12.70
CA ILE A 300 -4.86 15.88 -13.65
C ILE A 300 -4.41 16.01 -15.10
N ILE A 301 -3.49 16.92 -15.40
CA ILE A 301 -3.04 17.20 -16.78
C ILE A 301 -2.57 15.93 -17.51
N PRO A 302 -1.77 15.02 -16.88
CA PRO A 302 -1.31 13.81 -17.54
C PRO A 302 -2.42 12.90 -18.08
N ASP A 303 -3.64 13.00 -17.52
CA ASP A 303 -4.78 12.20 -17.99
C ASP A 303 -5.33 12.66 -19.35
N TYR A 304 -5.00 13.89 -19.74
CA TYR A 304 -5.44 14.51 -20.99
C TYR A 304 -4.37 14.57 -22.06
N LEU A 305 -3.11 14.28 -21.71
CA LEU A 305 -2.00 14.27 -22.63
C LEU A 305 -1.74 12.88 -23.22
N PRO A 306 -1.18 12.77 -24.45
CA PRO A 306 -0.65 11.53 -24.96
C PRO A 306 0.42 10.95 -24.03
N GLU A 307 0.44 9.62 -23.90
CA GLU A 307 1.37 8.95 -22.95
C GLU A 307 2.85 9.27 -23.24
N GLU A 308 3.21 9.33 -24.52
CA GLU A 308 4.57 9.71 -24.93
C GLU A 308 4.97 11.12 -24.48
N LEU A 309 4.02 12.07 -24.52
CA LEU A 309 4.28 13.44 -24.07
C LEU A 309 4.40 13.47 -22.53
N VAL A 310 3.54 12.74 -21.82
CA VAL A 310 3.65 12.60 -20.36
C VAL A 310 5.00 11.98 -19.98
N TYR A 311 5.45 10.97 -20.72
CA TYR A 311 6.76 10.35 -20.49
C TYR A 311 7.90 11.34 -20.70
N LYS A 312 7.92 12.05 -21.85
CA LYS A 312 8.93 13.08 -22.15
C LYS A 312 8.98 14.20 -21.10
N ILE A 313 7.81 14.71 -20.67
CA ILE A 313 7.73 15.71 -19.60
C ILE A 313 8.34 15.18 -18.30
N LYS A 314 7.99 13.96 -17.91
CA LYS A 314 8.53 13.33 -16.69
C LYS A 314 10.03 13.11 -16.79
N GLU A 315 10.54 12.70 -17.95
CA GLU A 315 11.97 12.54 -18.21
C GLU A 315 12.72 13.88 -18.12
N GLN A 316 12.22 14.93 -18.77
CA GLN A 316 12.81 16.27 -18.74
C GLN A 316 12.81 16.88 -17.32
N LEU A 317 11.76 16.61 -16.54
CA LEU A 317 11.67 17.06 -15.15
C LEU A 317 12.47 16.17 -14.18
N ASN A 318 13.27 15.20 -14.67
CA ASN A 318 13.97 14.20 -13.85
C ASN A 318 13.03 13.46 -12.85
N LEU A 319 11.75 13.33 -13.19
CA LEU A 319 10.74 12.67 -12.39
C LEU A 319 10.77 11.13 -12.57
N LEU A 320 11.47 10.66 -13.61
CA LEU A 320 11.75 9.25 -13.85
C LEU A 320 13.25 9.03 -13.64
N LYS A 321 13.62 8.04 -12.83
CA LYS A 321 14.97 7.46 -12.91
C LYS A 321 15.13 6.96 -14.35
N LYS A 322 16.28 7.18 -15.00
CA LYS A 322 16.57 6.65 -16.33
C LYS A 322 16.38 5.14 -16.31
N ALA A 323 15.19 4.69 -16.70
CA ALA A 323 15.00 3.30 -17.06
C ALA A 323 15.71 3.07 -18.40
N PRO A 324 16.37 1.94 -18.63
CA PRO A 324 16.94 1.63 -19.94
C PRO A 324 15.82 1.75 -20.98
N LYS A 325 16.14 2.37 -22.11
CA LYS A 325 15.23 2.51 -23.26
C LYS A 325 14.71 1.14 -23.64
N SER A 326 13.49 0.82 -23.26
CA SER A 326 12.78 -0.34 -23.77
C SER A 326 11.68 0.16 -24.69
N ASN A 327 11.76 -0.26 -25.94
CA ASN A 327 10.74 -0.02 -26.96
C ASN A 327 9.38 -0.45 -26.41
N TRP A 328 8.48 0.52 -26.34
CA TRP A 328 7.08 0.28 -26.07
C TRP A 328 6.41 -0.13 -27.39
N LEU A 329 6.17 -1.41 -27.57
CA LEU A 329 5.16 -1.97 -28.48
C LEU A 329 4.15 -2.69 -27.62
#